data_997513ad806bfce03211a42d75182a2a
#
_entry.id   997513ad806bfce03211a42d75182a2a
#
_cell.length_a   1.000
_cell.length_b   1.000
_cell.length_c   1.000
_cell.angle_alpha   90.00
_cell.angle_beta   90.00
_cell.angle_gamma   90.00
#
_symmetry.space_group_name_H-M   'P 1'
#
loop_
_entity.id
_entity.type
_entity.pdbx_description
1 polymer ?
#
loop_
_entity_poly.entity_id
_entity_poly.type
_entity_poly.pdbx_seq_one_letter_code
_entity_poly.pdbx_strand_id
1 'polypeptide(L)'
;AGATATTVIEPGWRALVEADGGLTIIREEGERSAADPASHSQADPVLLELFNNIFMAIAEEMGTTLQHVSHSVNIKERLDFSCAIFDGEGRLIANAPHMPVHLGSMGEAVVALMKARVEDLQEGQVYVSNNPYNGGTHLPDITAISPLFAGESKPLFFVASRGHHADIGGITPGSMPPLSTTIEEEGALLDNLLIMQDRVLLEDSVRRAFLDNRYPARNIEQTMSDLKAQIAANLKGIQAL
;
A
#
# COMPACT_ATOMS: atom_id res chain seq x y z
N ALA A 1 -15.65 -24.36 30.90
CA ALA A 1 -15.52 -25.11 29.65
C ALA A 1 -16.88 -25.74 29.33
N GLY A 2 -17.39 -25.54 28.11
CA GLY A 2 -18.57 -26.24 27.60
C GLY A 2 -18.19 -27.62 27.08
N ALA A 3 -19.20 -28.44 26.72
CA ALA A 3 -18.99 -29.78 26.20
C ALA A 3 -18.18 -29.81 24.88
N THR A 4 -18.22 -28.71 24.11
CA THR A 4 -17.59 -28.59 22.77
C THR A 4 -16.73 -27.34 22.59
N ALA A 5 -16.58 -26.50 23.65
CA ALA A 5 -15.80 -25.26 23.56
C ALA A 5 -15.10 -24.93 24.88
N THR A 6 -13.95 -24.31 24.80
CA THR A 6 -13.20 -23.75 25.91
C THR A 6 -12.98 -22.26 25.66
N THR A 7 -13.30 -21.43 26.65
CA THR A 7 -12.99 -20.00 26.62
C THR A 7 -11.81 -19.75 27.55
N VAL A 8 -10.77 -19.15 27.03
CA VAL A 8 -9.60 -18.70 27.79
C VAL A 8 -9.82 -17.24 28.17
N ILE A 9 -9.62 -16.92 29.44
CA ILE A 9 -9.74 -15.56 29.98
C ILE A 9 -8.35 -15.09 30.34
N GLU A 10 -7.97 -13.95 29.82
CA GLU A 10 -6.66 -13.35 30.04
C GLU A 10 -6.49 -12.77 31.47
N PRO A 11 -5.25 -12.66 31.95
CA PRO A 11 -4.97 -11.98 33.21
C PRO A 11 -5.55 -10.55 33.25
N GLY A 12 -6.22 -10.20 34.38
CA GLY A 12 -6.87 -8.90 34.52
C GLY A 12 -8.30 -8.85 33.98
N TRP A 13 -8.83 -9.98 33.50
CA TRP A 13 -10.23 -10.12 33.11
C TRP A 13 -10.92 -11.24 33.92
N ARG A 14 -12.20 -11.08 34.20
CA ARG A 14 -13.04 -12.08 34.88
C ARG A 14 -14.26 -12.40 34.03
N ALA A 15 -14.55 -13.66 33.90
CA ALA A 15 -15.78 -14.14 33.26
C ALA A 15 -16.82 -14.53 34.31
N LEU A 16 -18.04 -14.06 34.10
CA LEU A 16 -19.23 -14.47 34.85
C LEU A 16 -20.13 -15.27 33.91
N VAL A 17 -20.56 -16.45 34.38
CA VAL A 17 -21.53 -17.26 33.67
C VAL A 17 -22.92 -16.85 34.17
N GLU A 18 -23.75 -16.34 33.27
CA GLU A 18 -25.10 -15.90 33.55
C GLU A 18 -26.08 -17.08 33.66
N ALA A 19 -27.25 -16.85 34.28
CA ALA A 19 -28.25 -17.90 34.48
C ALA A 19 -28.82 -18.46 33.16
N ASP A 20 -28.79 -17.70 32.10
CA ASP A 20 -29.19 -18.10 30.74
C ASP A 20 -28.09 -18.83 29.94
N GLY A 21 -26.93 -19.03 30.54
CA GLY A 21 -25.75 -19.62 29.91
C GLY A 21 -24.88 -18.65 29.14
N GLY A 22 -25.21 -17.36 29.16
CA GLY A 22 -24.36 -16.28 28.61
C GLY A 22 -23.08 -16.14 29.42
N LEU A 23 -22.02 -15.55 28.78
CA LEU A 23 -20.74 -15.26 29.40
C LEU A 23 -20.49 -13.75 29.37
N THR A 24 -20.51 -13.12 30.55
CA THR A 24 -20.10 -11.70 30.69
C THR A 24 -18.64 -11.63 31.07
N ILE A 25 -17.84 -10.97 30.25
CA ILE A 25 -16.40 -10.78 30.48
C ILE A 25 -16.19 -9.33 30.96
N ILE A 26 -15.65 -9.19 32.19
CA ILE A 26 -15.45 -7.91 32.85
C ILE A 26 -13.96 -7.70 33.08
N ARG A 27 -13.45 -6.53 32.72
CA ARG A 27 -12.10 -6.14 33.06
C ARG A 27 -12.02 -5.83 34.56
N GLU A 28 -11.12 -6.47 35.27
CA GLU A 28 -10.87 -6.13 36.66
C GLU A 28 -10.07 -4.81 36.70
N GLU A 29 -10.65 -3.77 37.35
CA GLU A 29 -9.92 -2.57 37.70
C GLU A 29 -8.91 -2.90 38.84
N GLY A 30 -7.84 -3.55 38.50
CA GLY A 30 -6.66 -3.68 39.36
C GLY A 30 -5.77 -2.46 39.16
N GLU A 31 -5.13 -1.99 40.21
CA GLU A 31 -4.08 -0.97 40.16
C GLU A 31 -3.18 -1.27 38.96
N ARG A 32 -3.05 -0.33 38.02
CA ARG A 32 -1.97 -0.37 37.07
C ARG A 32 -0.68 -0.44 37.87
N SER A 33 -0.17 -1.64 38.10
CA SER A 33 1.22 -1.81 38.46
C SER A 33 1.96 -1.03 37.39
N ALA A 34 2.62 0.05 37.79
CA ALA A 34 3.52 0.78 36.91
C ALA A 34 4.52 -0.29 36.45
N ALA A 35 4.30 -0.81 35.25
CA ALA A 35 5.19 -1.79 34.65
C ALA A 35 6.54 -1.12 34.58
N ASP A 36 7.52 -1.78 35.19
CA ASP A 36 8.90 -1.34 35.21
C ASP A 36 9.34 -1.07 33.76
N PRO A 37 9.77 0.18 33.42
CA PRO A 37 10.19 0.51 32.05
C PRO A 37 11.28 -0.41 31.50
N ALA A 38 11.97 -1.14 32.36
CA ALA A 38 13.00 -2.10 31.99
C ALA A 38 12.47 -3.47 31.51
N SER A 39 11.15 -3.77 31.68
CA SER A 39 10.58 -5.07 31.26
C SER A 39 9.99 -5.08 29.84
N HIS A 40 10.02 -3.96 29.12
CA HIS A 40 9.44 -3.81 27.75
C HIS A 40 10.36 -4.24 26.61
N SER A 41 11.36 -5.10 26.84
CA SER A 41 12.24 -5.56 25.76
C SER A 41 11.69 -6.76 24.94
N GLN A 42 10.55 -7.33 25.32
CA GLN A 42 9.87 -8.35 24.52
C GLN A 42 8.47 -7.85 24.15
N ALA A 43 8.26 -7.64 22.85
CA ALA A 43 6.94 -7.34 22.31
C ALA A 43 5.98 -8.49 22.66
N ASP A 44 4.77 -8.15 23.14
CA ASP A 44 3.75 -9.14 23.44
C ASP A 44 3.38 -9.92 22.16
N PRO A 45 3.59 -11.24 22.13
CA PRO A 45 3.31 -12.05 20.95
C PRO A 45 1.84 -11.95 20.47
N VAL A 46 0.89 -11.76 21.39
CA VAL A 46 -0.53 -11.64 21.06
C VAL A 46 -0.79 -10.30 20.36
N LEU A 47 -0.21 -9.21 20.86
CA LEU A 47 -0.31 -7.90 20.21
C LEU A 47 0.37 -7.90 18.84
N LEU A 48 1.53 -8.54 18.70
CA LEU A 48 2.21 -8.68 17.40
C LEU A 48 1.33 -9.40 16.38
N GLU A 49 0.73 -10.54 16.78
CA GLU A 49 -0.16 -11.30 15.90
C GLU A 49 -1.42 -10.49 15.54
N LEU A 50 -2.00 -9.79 16.52
CA LEU A 50 -3.16 -8.93 16.28
C LEU A 50 -2.85 -7.83 15.28
N PHE A 51 -1.78 -7.08 15.47
CA PHE A 51 -1.39 -6.00 14.56
C PHE A 51 -1.01 -6.53 13.19
N ASN A 52 -0.30 -7.66 13.10
CA ASN A 52 0.00 -8.29 11.82
C ASN A 52 -1.27 -8.60 11.03
N ASN A 53 -2.27 -9.19 11.67
CA ASN A 53 -3.56 -9.52 11.04
C ASN A 53 -4.34 -8.25 10.63
N ILE A 54 -4.31 -7.20 11.45
CA ILE A 54 -4.93 -5.90 11.09
C ILE A 54 -4.27 -5.31 9.86
N PHE A 55 -2.94 -5.20 9.82
CA PHE A 55 -2.23 -4.62 8.69
C PHE A 55 -2.41 -5.46 7.41
N MET A 56 -2.42 -6.80 7.51
CA MET A 56 -2.72 -7.67 6.37
C MET A 56 -4.14 -7.43 5.83
N ALA A 57 -5.14 -7.33 6.72
CA ALA A 57 -6.52 -7.06 6.33
C ALA A 57 -6.65 -5.70 5.63
N ILE A 58 -5.93 -4.68 6.09
CA ILE A 58 -5.90 -3.36 5.42
C ILE A 58 -5.32 -3.48 4.02
N ALA A 59 -4.20 -4.19 3.84
CA ALA A 59 -3.60 -4.40 2.53
C ALA A 59 -4.55 -5.18 1.58
N GLU A 60 -5.32 -6.14 2.09
CA GLU A 60 -6.34 -6.88 1.34
C GLU A 60 -7.51 -5.97 0.92
N GLU A 61 -7.99 -5.08 1.81
CA GLU A 61 -9.01 -4.08 1.47
C GLU A 61 -8.54 -3.10 0.39
N MET A 62 -7.27 -2.68 0.44
CA MET A 62 -6.65 -1.87 -0.62
C MET A 62 -6.71 -2.60 -1.95
N GLY A 63 -6.31 -3.88 -1.99
CA GLY A 63 -6.35 -4.71 -3.18
C GLY A 63 -7.76 -4.91 -3.73
N THR A 64 -8.73 -5.17 -2.86
CA THR A 64 -10.15 -5.27 -3.24
C THR A 64 -10.65 -3.97 -3.86
N THR A 65 -10.29 -2.82 -3.29
CA THR A 65 -10.63 -1.51 -3.83
C THR A 65 -10.02 -1.31 -5.20
N LEU A 66 -8.72 -1.61 -5.35
CA LEU A 66 -8.01 -1.49 -6.63
C LEU A 66 -8.67 -2.33 -7.72
N GLN A 67 -8.96 -3.60 -7.43
CA GLN A 67 -9.61 -4.52 -8.36
C GLN A 67 -10.99 -4.01 -8.82
N HIS A 68 -11.82 -3.54 -7.89
CA HIS A 68 -13.19 -3.13 -8.20
C HIS A 68 -13.26 -1.81 -8.98
N VAL A 69 -12.34 -0.88 -8.70
CA VAL A 69 -12.34 0.46 -9.31
C VAL A 69 -11.58 0.50 -10.62
N SER A 70 -10.61 -0.39 -10.85
CA SER A 70 -9.79 -0.40 -12.07
C SER A 70 -10.58 -0.83 -13.32
N HIS A 71 -10.05 -0.46 -14.49
CA HIS A 71 -10.68 -0.70 -15.78
C HIS A 71 -9.89 -1.63 -16.69
N SER A 72 -8.57 -1.74 -16.52
CA SER A 72 -7.75 -2.63 -17.34
C SER A 72 -7.98 -4.10 -16.98
N VAL A 73 -7.90 -4.96 -17.99
CA VAL A 73 -7.98 -6.42 -17.83
C VAL A 73 -6.85 -6.92 -16.91
N ASN A 74 -5.66 -6.32 -17.00
CA ASN A 74 -4.50 -6.74 -16.22
C ASN A 74 -4.77 -6.60 -14.71
N ILE A 75 -5.24 -5.44 -14.27
CA ILE A 75 -5.52 -5.19 -12.85
C ILE A 75 -6.83 -5.88 -12.43
N LYS A 76 -7.90 -5.69 -13.18
CA LYS A 76 -9.25 -6.11 -12.77
C LYS A 76 -9.47 -7.61 -12.82
N GLU A 77 -9.00 -8.27 -13.90
CA GLU A 77 -9.30 -9.69 -14.17
C GLU A 77 -8.11 -10.60 -13.88
N ARG A 78 -6.89 -10.17 -14.27
CA ARG A 78 -5.68 -10.95 -14.03
C ARG A 78 -5.09 -10.76 -12.64
N LEU A 79 -5.58 -9.77 -11.88
CA LEU A 79 -5.10 -9.40 -10.55
C LEU A 79 -3.60 -9.09 -10.53
N ASP A 80 -3.11 -8.49 -11.62
CA ASP A 80 -1.69 -8.16 -11.78
C ASP A 80 -1.38 -6.85 -11.05
N PHE A 81 -1.45 -6.91 -9.74
CA PHE A 81 -1.19 -5.82 -8.82
C PHE A 81 -0.75 -6.32 -7.45
N SER A 82 -0.25 -5.42 -6.63
CA SER A 82 0.06 -5.66 -5.22
C SER A 82 -0.19 -4.42 -4.38
N CYS A 83 -0.64 -4.62 -3.15
CA CYS A 83 -0.81 -3.58 -2.15
C CYS A 83 0.00 -3.92 -0.91
N ALA A 84 0.65 -2.92 -0.32
CA ALA A 84 1.52 -3.12 0.82
C ALA A 84 1.58 -1.87 1.72
N ILE A 85 1.94 -2.10 2.98
CA ILE A 85 2.14 -1.08 4.02
C ILE A 85 3.59 -1.14 4.46
N PHE A 86 4.22 0.01 4.57
CA PHE A 86 5.61 0.19 4.99
C PHE A 86 5.67 1.13 6.19
N ASP A 87 6.68 0.95 7.04
CA ASP A 87 6.96 1.88 8.14
C ASP A 87 7.60 3.18 7.65
N GLY A 88 7.85 4.11 8.58
CA GLY A 88 8.49 5.40 8.30
C GLY A 88 9.92 5.31 7.75
N GLU A 89 10.57 4.16 7.82
CA GLU A 89 11.88 3.87 7.22
C GLU A 89 11.78 3.13 5.88
N GLY A 90 10.58 2.86 5.39
CA GLY A 90 10.34 2.16 4.12
C GLY A 90 10.47 0.64 4.20
N ARG A 91 10.48 0.05 5.42
CA ARG A 91 10.52 -1.40 5.62
C ARG A 91 9.10 -1.97 5.53
N LEU A 92 8.95 -3.10 4.86
CA LEU A 92 7.66 -3.78 4.72
C LEU A 92 7.10 -4.20 6.08
N ILE A 93 5.88 -3.76 6.38
CA ILE A 93 5.11 -4.21 7.55
C ILE A 93 4.18 -5.33 7.15
N ALA A 94 3.35 -5.10 6.13
CA ALA A 94 2.38 -6.08 5.66
C ALA A 94 2.11 -5.91 4.16
N ASN A 95 1.73 -7.02 3.54
CA ASN A 95 1.27 -7.08 2.17
C ASN A 95 0.11 -8.06 2.05
N ALA A 96 -0.80 -7.81 1.12
CA ALA A 96 -1.80 -8.79 0.76
C ALA A 96 -1.19 -9.93 -0.09
N PRO A 97 -1.84 -11.11 -0.16
CA PRO A 97 -1.36 -12.26 -0.95
C PRO A 97 -1.63 -12.03 -2.45
N HIS A 98 -1.00 -11.01 -3.03
CA HIS A 98 -1.07 -10.63 -4.44
C HIS A 98 0.13 -11.17 -5.21
N MET A 99 0.60 -10.41 -6.24
CA MET A 99 1.72 -10.82 -7.11
C MET A 99 3.06 -10.81 -6.35
N PRO A 100 3.68 -11.98 -6.06
CA PRO A 100 4.90 -12.04 -5.25
C PRO A 100 6.09 -11.28 -5.84
N VAL A 101 6.19 -11.23 -7.18
CA VAL A 101 7.30 -10.54 -7.87
C VAL A 101 7.34 -9.03 -7.59
N HIS A 102 6.20 -8.41 -7.32
CA HIS A 102 6.14 -6.98 -7.00
C HIS A 102 6.76 -6.65 -5.65
N LEU A 103 6.59 -7.53 -4.68
CA LEU A 103 6.92 -7.28 -3.27
C LEU A 103 8.41 -7.04 -3.04
N GLY A 104 9.27 -7.76 -3.78
CA GLY A 104 10.72 -7.66 -3.63
C GLY A 104 11.31 -6.28 -3.94
N SER A 105 10.62 -5.47 -4.74
CA SER A 105 11.10 -4.15 -5.16
C SER A 105 10.25 -2.97 -4.69
N MET A 106 9.04 -3.21 -4.16
CA MET A 106 8.18 -2.10 -3.71
C MET A 106 8.80 -1.31 -2.55
N GLY A 107 9.48 -1.98 -1.61
CA GLY A 107 10.21 -1.31 -0.52
C GLY A 107 11.32 -0.40 -1.05
N GLU A 108 12.06 -0.83 -2.08
CA GLU A 108 13.08 0.00 -2.72
C GLU A 108 12.48 1.24 -3.39
N ALA A 109 11.29 1.13 -3.98
CA ALA A 109 10.58 2.28 -4.55
C ALA A 109 10.18 3.30 -3.46
N VAL A 110 9.72 2.83 -2.29
CA VAL A 110 9.42 3.70 -1.13
C VAL A 110 10.69 4.39 -0.63
N VAL A 111 11.79 3.64 -0.46
CA VAL A 111 13.07 4.21 -0.02
C VAL A 111 13.62 5.21 -1.05
N ALA A 112 13.47 4.95 -2.35
CA ALA A 112 13.88 5.87 -3.40
C ALA A 112 13.09 7.19 -3.34
N LEU A 113 11.76 7.12 -3.14
CA LEU A 113 10.92 8.29 -2.94
C LEU A 113 11.35 9.08 -1.69
N MET A 114 11.56 8.42 -0.56
CA MET A 114 12.01 9.06 0.67
C MET A 114 13.31 9.83 0.47
N LYS A 115 14.30 9.23 -0.20
CA LYS A 115 15.58 9.89 -0.51
C LYS A 115 15.42 11.09 -1.43
N ALA A 116 14.55 10.97 -2.44
CA ALA A 116 14.35 12.02 -3.45
C ALA A 116 13.53 13.20 -2.93
N ARG A 117 12.64 12.99 -1.93
CA ARG A 117 11.61 13.95 -1.49
C ARG A 117 11.59 14.20 0.02
N VAL A 118 12.67 13.89 0.74
CA VAL A 118 12.73 13.91 2.21
C VAL A 118 12.22 15.21 2.84
N GLU A 119 12.44 16.35 2.18
CA GLU A 119 12.03 17.68 2.67
C GLU A 119 10.66 18.14 2.13
N ASP A 120 10.15 17.45 1.08
CA ASP A 120 8.96 17.87 0.33
C ASP A 120 7.72 17.01 0.64
N LEU A 121 7.88 15.89 1.36
CA LEU A 121 6.77 14.99 1.68
C LEU A 121 5.74 15.68 2.57
N GLN A 122 4.47 15.63 2.15
CA GLN A 122 3.35 16.22 2.89
C GLN A 122 2.15 15.27 2.91
N GLU A 123 1.29 15.45 3.88
CA GLU A 123 0.02 14.73 3.95
C GLU A 123 -0.87 15.05 2.74
N GLY A 124 -1.57 14.04 2.22
CA GLY A 124 -2.46 14.18 1.07
C GLY A 124 -1.76 14.17 -0.29
N GLN A 125 -0.45 13.91 -0.31
CA GLN A 125 0.30 13.68 -1.55
C GLN A 125 0.25 12.22 -1.99
N VAL A 126 0.32 12.01 -3.32
CA VAL A 126 0.56 10.71 -3.94
C VAL A 126 1.63 10.88 -5.00
N TYR A 127 2.60 10.01 -4.98
CA TYR A 127 3.68 9.93 -5.97
C TYR A 127 3.58 8.64 -6.76
N VAL A 128 4.05 8.66 -8.01
CA VAL A 128 4.18 7.45 -8.83
C VAL A 128 5.60 7.28 -9.34
N SER A 129 6.03 6.02 -9.43
CA SER A 129 7.31 5.64 -10.01
C SER A 129 7.20 4.29 -10.70
N ASN A 130 7.91 4.15 -11.82
CA ASN A 130 8.14 2.88 -12.50
C ASN A 130 9.61 2.71 -12.91
N ASN A 131 10.47 3.64 -12.47
CA ASN A 131 11.89 3.66 -12.87
C ASN A 131 12.61 2.41 -12.35
N PRO A 132 13.12 1.52 -13.23
CA PRO A 132 13.78 0.28 -12.83
C PRO A 132 15.10 0.51 -12.08
N TYR A 133 15.69 1.71 -12.19
CA TYR A 133 16.90 2.09 -11.46
C TYR A 133 16.61 2.69 -10.07
N ASN A 134 15.32 2.96 -9.77
CA ASN A 134 14.86 3.53 -8.51
C ASN A 134 13.71 2.69 -7.91
N GLY A 135 13.93 1.38 -7.74
CA GLY A 135 12.98 0.47 -7.09
C GLY A 135 11.80 0.02 -7.97
N GLY A 136 11.80 0.37 -9.26
CA GLY A 136 10.88 -0.21 -10.24
C GLY A 136 11.36 -1.57 -10.73
N THR A 137 10.52 -2.23 -11.55
CA THR A 137 10.84 -3.50 -12.22
C THR A 137 10.92 -3.29 -13.72
N HIS A 138 9.78 -3.22 -14.39
CA HIS A 138 9.64 -2.82 -15.78
C HIS A 138 8.58 -1.73 -15.90
N LEU A 139 8.63 -0.94 -16.97
CA LEU A 139 7.88 0.32 -17.03
C LEU A 139 6.35 0.20 -16.86
N PRO A 140 5.67 -0.87 -17.36
CA PRO A 140 4.22 -1.02 -17.13
C PRO A 140 3.82 -1.19 -15.65
N ASP A 141 4.73 -1.62 -14.77
CA ASP A 141 4.47 -1.75 -13.33
C ASP A 141 4.60 -0.40 -12.61
N ILE A 142 3.52 0.36 -12.59
CA ILE A 142 3.50 1.66 -11.92
C ILE A 142 3.19 1.48 -10.45
N THR A 143 4.07 2.02 -9.59
CA THR A 143 3.88 2.05 -8.14
C THR A 143 3.38 3.42 -7.71
N ALA A 144 2.18 3.47 -7.11
CA ALA A 144 1.65 4.65 -6.44
C ALA A 144 1.98 4.57 -4.94
N ILE A 145 2.58 5.63 -4.39
CA ILE A 145 3.05 5.69 -2.99
C ILE A 145 2.45 6.91 -2.32
N SER A 146 1.89 6.72 -1.13
CA SER A 146 1.25 7.78 -0.34
C SER A 146 1.80 7.76 1.09
N PRO A 147 2.37 8.88 1.58
CA PRO A 147 2.82 9.01 2.97
C PRO A 147 1.63 9.22 3.91
N LEU A 148 1.69 8.65 5.11
CA LEU A 148 0.77 8.88 6.22
C LEU A 148 1.54 9.45 7.42
N PHE A 149 1.18 10.63 7.86
CA PHE A 149 1.85 11.34 8.94
C PHE A 149 1.21 11.13 10.32
N ALA A 150 -0.12 10.87 10.38
CA ALA A 150 -0.86 10.69 11.63
C ALA A 150 -0.61 11.78 12.68
N GLY A 151 -0.41 13.05 12.23
CA GLY A 151 -0.12 14.20 13.09
C GLY A 151 1.36 14.37 13.45
N GLU A 152 2.24 13.50 13.00
CA GLU A 152 3.69 13.59 13.21
C GLU A 152 4.36 14.52 12.18
N SER A 153 5.59 14.95 12.45
CA SER A 153 6.39 15.79 11.54
C SER A 153 7.02 15.01 10.38
N LYS A 154 7.01 13.67 10.45
CA LYS A 154 7.52 12.75 9.44
C LYS A 154 6.48 11.67 9.17
N PRO A 155 6.50 11.04 8.00
CA PRO A 155 5.61 9.92 7.74
C PRO A 155 5.82 8.80 8.77
N LEU A 156 4.72 8.36 9.40
CA LEU A 156 4.71 7.20 10.27
C LEU A 156 4.63 5.91 9.45
N PHE A 157 3.85 5.96 8.36
CA PHE A 157 3.70 4.87 7.42
C PHE A 157 3.74 5.37 5.97
N PHE A 158 4.00 4.43 5.06
CA PHE A 158 3.70 4.58 3.65
C PHE A 158 2.76 3.46 3.22
N VAL A 159 1.74 3.80 2.44
CA VAL A 159 0.94 2.82 1.72
C VAL A 159 1.30 2.86 0.26
N ALA A 160 1.44 1.69 -0.36
CA ALA A 160 1.76 1.61 -1.77
C ALA A 160 0.91 0.55 -2.48
N SER A 161 0.55 0.88 -3.72
CA SER A 161 -0.05 -0.05 -4.66
C SER A 161 0.76 -0.06 -5.95
N ARG A 162 1.06 -1.24 -6.48
CA ARG A 162 1.71 -1.44 -7.79
C ARG A 162 0.72 -2.16 -8.69
N GLY A 163 0.54 -1.67 -9.91
CA GLY A 163 -0.32 -2.29 -10.89
C GLY A 163 0.35 -2.33 -12.26
N HIS A 164 0.16 -3.44 -12.99
CA HIS A 164 0.61 -3.59 -14.37
C HIS A 164 -0.38 -2.90 -15.32
N HIS A 165 -0.01 -1.72 -15.80
CA HIS A 165 -0.82 -0.94 -16.73
C HIS A 165 -0.83 -1.58 -18.13
N ALA A 166 -1.99 -1.52 -18.81
CA ALA A 166 -2.17 -2.20 -20.09
C ALA A 166 -1.33 -1.58 -21.22
N ASP A 167 -1.11 -0.26 -21.20
CA ASP A 167 -0.28 0.44 -22.18
C ASP A 167 0.15 1.79 -21.62
N ILE A 168 1.44 2.02 -21.59
CA ILE A 168 2.05 3.30 -21.17
C ILE A 168 2.90 3.93 -22.27
N GLY A 169 2.68 3.52 -23.52
CA GLY A 169 3.44 3.95 -24.68
C GLY A 169 4.49 2.93 -25.09
N GLY A 170 5.59 3.41 -25.69
CA GLY A 170 6.62 2.55 -26.27
C GLY A 170 6.35 2.13 -27.70
N ILE A 171 7.31 1.44 -28.31
CA ILE A 171 7.25 1.09 -29.74
C ILE A 171 6.26 -0.02 -30.07
N THR A 172 5.84 -0.83 -29.08
CA THR A 172 4.83 -1.88 -29.24
C THR A 172 3.64 -1.67 -28.29
N PRO A 173 2.40 -2.07 -28.69
CA PRO A 173 1.30 -2.14 -27.78
C PRO A 173 1.61 -3.05 -26.56
N GLY A 174 1.12 -2.66 -25.38
CA GLY A 174 1.38 -3.37 -24.12
C GLY A 174 2.71 -3.00 -23.47
N SER A 175 3.49 -2.09 -24.07
CA SER A 175 4.71 -1.51 -23.48
C SER A 175 5.76 -2.53 -23.02
N MET A 176 5.87 -3.65 -23.73
CA MET A 176 6.86 -4.71 -23.50
C MET A 176 7.54 -5.12 -24.82
N PRO A 177 8.28 -4.22 -25.47
CA PRO A 177 8.91 -4.50 -26.77
C PRO A 177 10.11 -5.43 -26.60
N PRO A 178 10.16 -6.57 -27.32
CA PRO A 178 11.25 -7.53 -27.17
C PRO A 178 12.58 -7.09 -27.81
N LEU A 179 12.55 -6.05 -28.61
CA LEU A 179 13.71 -5.55 -29.37
C LEU A 179 14.06 -4.09 -29.01
N SER A 180 13.58 -3.58 -27.87
CA SER A 180 13.95 -2.23 -27.40
C SER A 180 15.45 -2.16 -27.11
N THR A 181 16.04 -1.01 -27.44
CA THR A 181 17.45 -0.68 -27.19
C THR A 181 17.62 0.49 -26.25
N THR A 182 16.54 1.23 -26.02
CA THR A 182 16.48 2.37 -25.10
C THR A 182 15.21 2.28 -24.25
N ILE A 183 15.25 2.88 -23.05
CA ILE A 183 14.12 2.89 -22.13
C ILE A 183 12.91 3.66 -22.70
N GLU A 184 13.14 4.66 -23.54
CA GLU A 184 12.07 5.43 -24.19
C GLU A 184 11.25 4.57 -25.17
N GLU A 185 11.86 3.52 -25.73
CA GLU A 185 11.18 2.56 -26.61
C GLU A 185 10.25 1.63 -25.83
N GLU A 186 10.41 1.54 -24.51
CA GLU A 186 9.60 0.69 -23.64
C GLU A 186 8.34 1.42 -23.11
N GLY A 187 8.36 2.76 -23.04
CA GLY A 187 7.19 3.55 -22.63
C GLY A 187 7.57 4.77 -21.80
N ALA A 188 6.56 5.35 -21.13
CA ALA A 188 6.74 6.50 -20.28
C ALA A 188 7.51 6.14 -19.00
N LEU A 189 8.61 6.84 -18.76
CA LEU A 189 9.41 6.72 -17.54
C LEU A 189 8.90 7.73 -16.49
N LEU A 190 8.48 7.21 -15.34
CA LEU A 190 8.03 7.99 -14.20
C LEU A 190 9.04 7.82 -13.06
N ASP A 191 9.56 8.90 -12.53
CA ASP A 191 10.53 8.86 -11.43
C ASP A 191 10.10 9.78 -10.30
N ASN A 192 9.45 9.21 -9.29
CA ASN A 192 8.92 9.94 -8.12
C ASN A 192 8.09 11.17 -8.53
N LEU A 193 7.23 10.99 -9.55
CA LEU A 193 6.35 12.04 -10.06
C LEU A 193 5.21 12.29 -9.07
N LEU A 194 5.08 13.54 -8.61
CA LEU A 194 3.91 13.97 -7.82
C LEU A 194 2.68 14.00 -8.72
N ILE A 195 1.67 13.20 -8.38
CA ILE A 195 0.41 13.12 -9.14
C ILE A 195 -0.80 13.66 -8.39
N MET A 196 -0.70 13.76 -7.06
CA MET A 196 -1.74 14.34 -6.22
C MET A 196 -1.11 15.25 -5.16
N GLN A 197 -1.67 16.44 -4.98
CA GLN A 197 -1.32 17.40 -3.95
C GLN A 197 -2.60 17.85 -3.25
N ASP A 198 -2.61 17.90 -1.91
CA ASP A 198 -3.75 18.32 -1.10
C ASP A 198 -5.05 17.58 -1.47
N ARG A 199 -4.95 16.28 -1.80
CA ARG A 199 -6.04 15.42 -2.30
C ARG A 199 -6.62 15.88 -3.65
N VAL A 200 -5.92 16.73 -4.39
CA VAL A 200 -6.30 17.15 -5.74
C VAL A 200 -5.37 16.48 -6.76
N LEU A 201 -5.94 15.75 -7.71
CA LEU A 201 -5.18 15.11 -8.80
C LEU A 201 -4.64 16.17 -9.77
N LEU A 202 -3.33 16.11 -10.04
CA LEU A 202 -2.63 16.96 -11.00
C LEU A 202 -2.79 16.42 -12.42
N GLU A 203 -4.04 16.33 -12.90
CA GLU A 203 -4.41 15.58 -14.09
C GLU A 203 -3.64 15.99 -15.35
N ASP A 204 -3.45 17.28 -15.59
CA ASP A 204 -2.70 17.79 -16.76
C ASP A 204 -1.22 17.39 -16.71
N SER A 205 -0.61 17.42 -15.54
CA SER A 205 0.79 16.99 -15.36
C SER A 205 0.96 15.50 -15.61
N VAL A 206 0.03 14.71 -15.07
CA VAL A 206 0.03 13.24 -15.26
C VAL A 206 -0.17 12.89 -16.73
N ARG A 207 -1.16 13.50 -17.41
CA ARG A 207 -1.40 13.26 -18.84
C ARG A 207 -0.18 13.59 -19.70
N ARG A 208 0.49 14.72 -19.42
CA ARG A 208 1.72 15.08 -20.13
C ARG A 208 2.82 14.05 -19.96
N ALA A 209 3.00 13.49 -18.77
CA ALA A 209 4.03 12.48 -18.54
C ALA A 209 3.86 11.22 -19.42
N PHE A 210 2.64 10.90 -19.85
CA PHE A 210 2.36 9.78 -20.75
C PHE A 210 2.25 10.17 -22.22
N LEU A 211 1.97 11.44 -22.53
CA LEU A 211 1.67 11.89 -23.90
C LEU A 211 2.83 12.67 -24.53
N ASP A 212 3.60 13.44 -23.73
CA ASP A 212 4.67 14.31 -24.20
C ASP A 212 6.02 13.55 -24.33
N ASN A 213 5.97 12.35 -24.92
CA ASN A 213 7.17 11.55 -25.20
C ASN A 213 7.12 11.00 -26.63
N ARG A 214 8.23 10.45 -27.10
CA ARG A 214 8.39 10.01 -28.48
C ARG A 214 7.39 8.91 -28.88
N TYR A 215 7.01 8.07 -27.94
CA TYR A 215 6.09 6.94 -28.14
C TYR A 215 4.98 7.01 -27.09
N PRO A 216 3.97 7.88 -27.28
CA PRO A 216 2.95 8.16 -26.27
C PRO A 216 2.05 6.97 -26.00
N ALA A 217 1.43 6.97 -24.81
CA ALA A 217 0.41 6.01 -24.45
C ALA A 217 -0.78 6.06 -25.43
N ARG A 218 -1.26 4.88 -25.85
CA ARG A 218 -2.31 4.76 -26.88
C ARG A 218 -3.72 4.92 -26.30
N ASN A 219 -3.90 4.60 -25.03
CA ASN A 219 -5.17 4.71 -24.32
C ASN A 219 -4.98 5.42 -22.98
N ILE A 220 -4.77 6.73 -23.03
CA ILE A 220 -4.54 7.56 -21.84
C ILE A 220 -5.70 7.51 -20.85
N GLU A 221 -6.95 7.37 -21.32
CA GLU A 221 -8.12 7.33 -20.44
C GLU A 221 -8.12 6.08 -19.56
N GLN A 222 -7.72 4.93 -20.09
CA GLN A 222 -7.58 3.71 -19.33
C GLN A 222 -6.45 3.84 -18.30
N THR A 223 -5.27 4.35 -18.71
CA THR A 223 -4.14 4.60 -17.83
C THR A 223 -4.51 5.54 -16.68
N MET A 224 -5.21 6.66 -16.98
CA MET A 224 -5.68 7.59 -15.96
C MET A 224 -6.71 6.96 -15.02
N SER A 225 -7.58 6.09 -15.53
CA SER A 225 -8.58 5.37 -14.73
C SER A 225 -7.91 4.41 -13.74
N ASP A 226 -6.91 3.65 -14.19
CA ASP A 226 -6.18 2.72 -13.34
C ASP A 226 -5.31 3.45 -12.30
N LEU A 227 -4.71 4.60 -12.63
CA LEU A 227 -4.05 5.47 -11.66
C LEU A 227 -5.01 6.00 -10.59
N LYS A 228 -6.22 6.43 -11.00
CA LYS A 228 -7.27 6.84 -10.04
C LYS A 228 -7.68 5.68 -9.13
N ALA A 229 -7.70 4.46 -9.64
CA ALA A 229 -7.97 3.26 -8.85
C ALA A 229 -6.85 2.96 -7.83
N GLN A 230 -5.57 3.12 -8.21
CA GLN A 230 -4.44 3.01 -7.29
C GLN A 230 -4.49 4.09 -6.20
N ILE A 231 -4.82 5.33 -6.56
CA ILE A 231 -5.02 6.41 -5.58
C ILE A 231 -6.14 6.05 -4.60
N ALA A 232 -7.28 5.55 -5.09
CA ALA A 232 -8.40 5.15 -4.24
C ALA A 232 -8.02 4.01 -3.28
N ALA A 233 -7.26 3.03 -3.74
CA ALA A 233 -6.72 1.95 -2.91
C ALA A 233 -5.80 2.49 -1.81
N ASN A 234 -4.87 3.38 -2.15
CA ASN A 234 -3.97 3.99 -1.17
C ASN A 234 -4.73 4.83 -0.14
N LEU A 235 -5.71 5.63 -0.58
CA LEU A 235 -6.56 6.42 0.34
C LEU A 235 -7.38 5.53 1.27
N LYS A 236 -7.87 4.37 0.78
CA LYS A 236 -8.54 3.38 1.62
C LYS A 236 -7.61 2.83 2.69
N GLY A 237 -6.36 2.51 2.34
CA GLY A 237 -5.33 2.09 3.30
C GLY A 237 -5.03 3.15 4.36
N ILE A 238 -4.84 4.41 3.95
CA ILE A 238 -4.61 5.55 4.87
C ILE A 238 -5.77 5.74 5.85
N GLN A 239 -7.02 5.57 5.39
CA GLN A 239 -8.20 5.74 6.24
C GLN A 239 -8.38 4.61 7.27
N ALA A 240 -7.81 3.43 6.99
CA ALA A 240 -7.93 2.26 7.84
C ALA A 240 -6.78 2.14 8.87
N LEU A 241 -5.64 2.80 8.62
CA LEU A 241 -4.50 2.96 9.54
C LEU A 241 -4.77 4.03 10.60
#